data_ecbca5c7cffd9661269ac8136c5931cc
#
_entry.id   ecbca5c7cffd9661269ac8136c5931cc
#
_cell.length_a   1.000
_cell.length_b   1.000
_cell.length_c   1.000
_cell.angle_alpha   90.00
_cell.angle_beta   90.00
_cell.angle_gamma   90.00
#
_symmetry.space_group_name_H-M   'P 1'
#
loop_
_entity.id
_entity.type
_entity.pdbx_description
1 polymer ?
#
loop_
_entity_poly.entity_id
_entity_poly.type
_entity_poly.pdbx_seq_one_letter_code
_entity_poly.pdbx_strand_id
1 'polypeptide(L)'
;MLLSNIDEMNLKTYTVQDVSRTTGLSRSFLIKLEKKGIVTPSYIDPKTGYRRYTIIDIADILQYRLLREMDASSEEIAEYFNDRDNISGIIDRMKLRRNLLNRAIEELELRLNKGEEYMFSYVELPDVFCYCGTESFVTPKEVEEFTIRLAEEIIDMGYTRFPYEPIFSIRYDTRDKRQGDKDKPYTAKICVPIEEVRDVCGSDEIDAMGEVELIQGGSFFSMLYHGGYSKPDYFNNVFGRFWEELEKRDLKVISEVRAIAIVAPYVGLDIEPNDYVFRFAAMVE
;
A
#
# COMPACT_ATOMS: atom_id res chain seq x y z
N MET A 1 -8.20 31.35 -14.46
CA MET A 1 -9.22 31.91 -15.38
C MET A 1 -10.66 31.68 -14.88
N LEU A 2 -10.89 30.94 -13.80
CA LEU A 2 -12.21 30.75 -13.15
C LEU A 2 -12.54 31.78 -12.07
N LEU A 3 -11.54 32.45 -11.51
CA LEU A 3 -11.74 33.43 -10.40
C LEU A 3 -12.24 34.80 -10.86
N SER A 4 -12.09 35.16 -12.14
CA SER A 4 -12.55 36.47 -12.66
C SER A 4 -14.06 36.54 -12.91
N ASN A 5 -14.78 35.41 -12.89
CA ASN A 5 -16.24 35.42 -13.08
C ASN A 5 -17.05 35.40 -11.79
N ILE A 6 -16.39 35.30 -10.63
CA ILE A 6 -17.07 35.15 -9.34
C ILE A 6 -17.61 36.54 -8.85
N ASP A 7 -16.89 37.62 -9.15
CA ASP A 7 -17.31 38.98 -8.82
C ASP A 7 -18.58 39.44 -9.58
N GLU A 8 -18.88 38.81 -10.75
CA GLU A 8 -20.10 39.08 -11.50
C GLU A 8 -21.31 38.23 -11.07
N MET A 9 -21.06 37.10 -10.34
CA MET A 9 -22.13 36.30 -9.76
C MET A 9 -22.56 36.88 -8.42
N ASN A 10 -23.71 37.49 -8.37
CA ASN A 10 -24.31 38.00 -7.13
C ASN A 10 -24.64 36.87 -6.16
N LEU A 11 -23.59 36.20 -5.62
CA LEU A 11 -23.70 35.01 -4.78
C LEU A 11 -24.23 35.40 -3.40
N LYS A 12 -25.20 34.64 -2.91
CA LYS A 12 -25.69 34.74 -1.55
C LYS A 12 -24.56 34.52 -0.55
N THR A 13 -24.46 35.40 0.45
CA THR A 13 -23.45 35.28 1.50
C THR A 13 -24.04 34.74 2.81
N TYR A 14 -23.21 34.01 3.54
CA TYR A 14 -23.55 33.34 4.79
C TYR A 14 -22.69 33.86 5.94
N THR A 15 -23.21 33.80 7.15
CA THR A 15 -22.47 34.19 8.35
C THR A 15 -21.56 33.01 8.80
N VAL A 16 -20.55 33.30 9.64
CA VAL A 16 -19.72 32.25 10.26
C VAL A 16 -20.57 31.25 11.06
N GLN A 17 -21.75 31.68 11.56
CA GLN A 17 -22.69 30.82 12.28
C GLN A 17 -23.37 29.81 11.32
N ASP A 18 -23.80 30.28 10.15
CA ASP A 18 -24.39 29.43 9.12
C ASP A 18 -23.37 28.40 8.63
N VAL A 19 -22.14 28.87 8.34
CA VAL A 19 -21.04 28.01 7.93
C VAL A 19 -20.71 26.94 8.99
N SER A 20 -20.60 27.37 10.26
CA SER A 20 -20.35 26.44 11.39
C SER A 20 -21.42 25.36 11.49
N ARG A 21 -22.68 25.74 11.33
CA ARG A 21 -23.82 24.80 11.37
C ARG A 21 -23.77 23.83 10.16
N THR A 22 -23.53 24.35 8.96
CA THR A 22 -23.53 23.57 7.73
C THR A 22 -22.36 22.61 7.64
N THR A 23 -21.16 23.05 8.07
CA THR A 23 -19.94 22.25 7.96
C THR A 23 -19.65 21.39 9.20
N GLY A 24 -20.34 21.64 10.32
CA GLY A 24 -20.08 20.97 11.60
C GLY A 24 -18.79 21.43 12.29
N LEU A 25 -18.08 22.40 11.74
CA LEU A 25 -16.83 22.92 12.32
C LEU A 25 -17.12 24.09 13.25
N SER A 26 -16.42 24.19 14.39
CA SER A 26 -16.60 25.29 15.33
C SER A 26 -16.10 26.61 14.74
N ARG A 27 -16.67 27.76 15.19
CA ARG A 27 -16.23 29.07 14.77
C ARG A 27 -14.75 29.34 15.01
N SER A 28 -14.24 28.88 16.16
CA SER A 28 -12.82 29.01 16.50
C SER A 28 -11.93 28.24 15.56
N PHE A 29 -12.43 27.10 15.06
CA PHE A 29 -11.71 26.27 14.09
C PHE A 29 -11.69 26.92 12.69
N LEU A 30 -12.82 27.48 12.24
CA LEU A 30 -12.88 28.21 10.96
C LEU A 30 -11.89 29.40 10.97
N ILE A 31 -11.78 30.15 12.08
CA ILE A 31 -10.76 31.20 12.21
C ILE A 31 -9.33 30.66 12.16
N LYS A 32 -9.09 29.46 12.67
CA LYS A 32 -7.76 28.82 12.54
C LYS A 32 -7.44 28.43 11.09
N LEU A 33 -8.44 27.99 10.32
CA LEU A 33 -8.28 27.67 8.89
C LEU A 33 -7.98 28.92 8.08
N GLU A 34 -8.65 30.02 8.40
CA GLU A 34 -8.38 31.34 7.80
C GLU A 34 -6.94 31.81 8.08
N LYS A 35 -6.48 31.71 9.33
CA LYS A 35 -5.10 32.07 9.70
C LYS A 35 -4.05 31.21 9.01
N LYS A 36 -4.39 30.00 8.61
CA LYS A 36 -3.52 29.07 7.84
C LYS A 36 -3.62 29.30 6.33
N GLY A 37 -4.45 30.21 5.86
CA GLY A 37 -4.67 30.47 4.44
C GLY A 37 -5.41 29.34 3.68
N ILE A 38 -5.98 28.38 4.42
CA ILE A 38 -6.70 27.24 3.82
C ILE A 38 -8.09 27.67 3.33
N VAL A 39 -8.73 28.55 4.07
CA VAL A 39 -10.04 29.14 3.74
C VAL A 39 -9.96 30.64 3.91
N THR A 40 -10.46 31.36 2.92
CA THR A 40 -10.54 32.84 2.98
C THR A 40 -11.99 33.22 2.83
N PRO A 41 -12.58 33.97 3.81
CA PRO A 41 -13.93 34.48 3.64
C PRO A 41 -13.98 35.44 2.44
N SER A 42 -15.02 35.31 1.60
CA SER A 42 -15.17 36.13 0.40
C SER A 42 -15.28 37.62 0.73
N TYR A 43 -15.73 37.99 1.95
CA TYR A 43 -15.81 39.35 2.40
C TYR A 43 -15.61 39.46 3.91
N ILE A 44 -14.85 40.47 4.35
CA ILE A 44 -14.71 40.87 5.74
C ILE A 44 -15.14 42.34 5.84
N ASP A 45 -16.18 42.63 6.61
CA ASP A 45 -16.63 43.98 6.82
C ASP A 45 -15.52 44.81 7.52
N PRO A 46 -15.01 45.86 6.89
CA PRO A 46 -13.89 46.63 7.43
C PRO A 46 -14.22 47.41 8.70
N LYS A 47 -15.52 47.65 8.98
CA LYS A 47 -15.96 48.41 10.18
C LYS A 47 -16.23 47.48 11.37
N THR A 48 -16.83 46.34 11.11
CA THR A 48 -17.30 45.41 12.16
C THR A 48 -16.45 44.16 12.30
N GLY A 49 -15.61 43.86 11.32
CA GLY A 49 -14.85 42.63 11.25
C GLY A 49 -15.69 41.37 10.98
N TYR A 50 -16.97 41.53 10.61
CA TYR A 50 -17.85 40.40 10.31
C TYR A 50 -17.43 39.73 9.02
N ARG A 51 -17.30 38.41 9.11
CA ARG A 51 -16.94 37.52 7.99
C ARG A 51 -18.17 37.06 7.24
N ARG A 52 -18.10 37.09 5.91
CA ARG A 52 -19.12 36.58 5.00
C ARG A 52 -18.51 35.56 4.07
N TYR A 53 -19.21 34.49 3.88
CA TYR A 53 -18.79 33.33 3.10
C TYR A 53 -19.79 33.09 1.98
N THR A 54 -19.30 32.68 0.83
CA THR A 54 -20.13 32.22 -0.29
C THR A 54 -20.29 30.70 -0.24
N ILE A 55 -21.09 30.16 -1.15
CA ILE A 55 -21.20 28.68 -1.31
C ILE A 55 -19.88 28.04 -1.71
N ILE A 56 -19.01 28.77 -2.41
CA ILE A 56 -17.68 28.31 -2.83
C ILE A 56 -16.78 28.16 -1.60
N ASP A 57 -16.77 29.15 -0.72
CA ASP A 57 -16.01 29.06 0.53
C ASP A 57 -16.48 27.87 1.39
N ILE A 58 -17.79 27.63 1.42
CA ILE A 58 -18.37 26.48 2.13
C ILE A 58 -17.90 25.15 1.49
N ALA A 59 -17.85 25.08 0.16
CA ALA A 59 -17.35 23.89 -0.55
C ALA A 59 -15.88 23.61 -0.21
N ASP A 60 -15.04 24.64 -0.14
CA ASP A 60 -13.65 24.53 0.27
C ASP A 60 -13.50 24.01 1.71
N ILE A 61 -14.32 24.49 2.62
CA ILE A 61 -14.35 24.04 4.02
C ILE A 61 -14.77 22.56 4.09
N LEU A 62 -15.76 22.14 3.31
CA LEU A 62 -16.19 20.74 3.25
C LEU A 62 -15.11 19.86 2.64
N GLN A 63 -14.40 20.34 1.62
CA GLN A 63 -13.26 19.63 1.03
C GLN A 63 -12.12 19.47 2.04
N TYR A 64 -11.80 20.52 2.81
CA TYR A 64 -10.85 20.42 3.92
C TYR A 64 -11.28 19.32 4.91
N ARG A 65 -12.56 19.32 5.31
CA ARG A 65 -13.09 18.33 6.25
C ARG A 65 -12.97 16.92 5.69
N LEU A 66 -13.32 16.70 4.42
CA LEU A 66 -13.18 15.42 3.75
C LEU A 66 -11.74 14.92 3.75
N LEU A 67 -10.77 15.77 3.40
CA LEU A 67 -9.36 15.41 3.44
C LEU A 67 -8.89 15.03 4.85
N ARG A 68 -9.38 15.74 5.89
CA ARG A 68 -9.07 15.41 7.29
C ARG A 68 -9.68 14.07 7.74
N GLU A 69 -10.92 13.78 7.33
CA GLU A 69 -11.57 12.48 7.60
C GLU A 69 -10.87 11.32 6.89
N MET A 70 -10.13 11.60 5.80
CA MET A 70 -9.26 10.65 5.10
C MET A 70 -7.84 10.60 5.68
N ASP A 71 -7.60 11.16 6.86
CA ASP A 71 -6.28 11.23 7.53
C ASP A 71 -5.20 11.94 6.70
N ALA A 72 -5.60 12.87 5.80
CA ALA A 72 -4.62 13.69 5.11
C ALA A 72 -3.84 14.57 6.12
N SER A 73 -2.53 14.65 5.95
CA SER A 73 -1.66 15.48 6.78
C SER A 73 -1.93 16.97 6.54
N SER A 74 -1.43 17.82 7.43
CA SER A 74 -1.56 19.28 7.25
C SER A 74 -0.81 19.77 6.00
N GLU A 75 0.29 19.12 5.66
CA GLU A 75 1.12 19.38 4.49
C GLU A 75 0.37 19.01 3.19
N GLU A 76 -0.22 17.82 3.15
CA GLU A 76 -1.02 17.35 2.02
C GLU A 76 -2.22 18.25 1.75
N ILE A 77 -2.89 18.71 2.81
CA ILE A 77 -4.01 19.63 2.69
C ILE A 77 -3.53 21.00 2.18
N ALA A 78 -2.40 21.50 2.68
CA ALA A 78 -1.83 22.75 2.19
C ALA A 78 -1.43 22.65 0.70
N GLU A 79 -0.82 21.53 0.29
CA GLU A 79 -0.48 21.23 -1.10
C GLU A 79 -1.74 21.25 -1.98
N TYR A 80 -2.81 20.56 -1.58
CA TYR A 80 -4.09 20.55 -2.30
C TYR A 80 -4.67 21.95 -2.51
N PHE A 81 -4.67 22.80 -1.48
CA PHE A 81 -5.24 24.15 -1.60
C PHE A 81 -4.33 25.14 -2.33
N ASN A 82 -3.01 24.91 -2.35
CA ASN A 82 -2.05 25.74 -3.06
C ASN A 82 -2.00 25.45 -4.56
N ASP A 83 -2.11 24.19 -4.94
CA ASP A 83 -2.06 23.75 -6.36
C ASP A 83 -3.10 22.65 -6.62
N ARG A 84 -4.32 23.06 -6.93
CA ARG A 84 -5.46 22.16 -7.16
C ARG A 84 -5.34 21.34 -8.45
N ASP A 85 -4.45 21.72 -9.36
CA ASP A 85 -4.23 21.00 -10.61
C ASP A 85 -3.19 19.89 -10.45
N ASN A 86 -2.34 19.98 -9.42
CA ASN A 86 -1.27 19.00 -9.14
C ASN A 86 -1.61 18.12 -7.92
N ILE A 87 -2.64 17.31 -8.05
CA ILE A 87 -3.13 16.42 -6.98
C ILE A 87 -2.65 14.96 -7.12
N SER A 88 -1.81 14.66 -8.10
CA SER A 88 -1.35 13.29 -8.36
C SER A 88 -0.67 12.65 -7.16
N GLY A 89 0.25 13.36 -6.49
CA GLY A 89 0.92 12.89 -5.29
C GLY A 89 -0.03 12.59 -4.13
N ILE A 90 -1.09 13.39 -3.97
CA ILE A 90 -2.12 13.15 -2.95
C ILE A 90 -2.91 11.89 -3.27
N ILE A 91 -3.28 11.70 -4.55
CA ILE A 91 -3.99 10.50 -5.01
C ILE A 91 -3.15 9.24 -4.73
N ASP A 92 -1.87 9.27 -5.03
CA ASP A 92 -0.98 8.13 -4.84
C ASP A 92 -0.82 7.78 -3.35
N ARG A 93 -0.66 8.77 -2.48
CA ARG A 93 -0.65 8.56 -1.02
C ARG A 93 -1.98 8.00 -0.50
N MET A 94 -3.13 8.46 -1.04
CA MET A 94 -4.44 7.92 -0.66
C MET A 94 -4.63 6.48 -1.14
N LYS A 95 -4.16 6.13 -2.35
CA LYS A 95 -4.14 4.74 -2.83
C LYS A 95 -3.29 3.85 -1.93
N LEU A 96 -2.12 4.33 -1.53
CA LEU A 96 -1.26 3.62 -0.59
C LEU A 96 -1.97 3.35 0.74
N ARG A 97 -2.59 4.37 1.36
CA ARG A 97 -3.38 4.20 2.60
C ARG A 97 -4.52 3.21 2.43
N ARG A 98 -5.26 3.30 1.33
CA ARG A 98 -6.31 2.32 1.01
C ARG A 98 -5.78 0.89 0.98
N ASN A 99 -4.65 0.68 0.32
CA ASN A 99 -4.04 -0.65 0.22
C ASN A 99 -3.57 -1.17 1.59
N LEU A 100 -3.05 -0.29 2.46
CA LEU A 100 -2.69 -0.62 3.84
C LEU A 100 -3.91 -1.03 4.67
N LEU A 101 -5.00 -0.25 4.58
CA LEU A 101 -6.25 -0.55 5.29
C LEU A 101 -6.86 -1.87 4.80
N ASN A 102 -6.89 -2.11 3.49
CA ASN A 102 -7.40 -3.36 2.93
C ASN A 102 -6.60 -4.56 3.46
N ARG A 103 -5.27 -4.48 3.51
CA ARG A 103 -4.44 -5.54 4.09
C ARG A 103 -4.71 -5.77 5.58
N ALA A 104 -4.85 -4.70 6.35
CA ALA A 104 -5.17 -4.82 7.78
C ALA A 104 -6.54 -5.46 8.00
N ILE A 105 -7.54 -5.12 7.19
CA ILE A 105 -8.87 -5.73 7.23
C ILE A 105 -8.76 -7.23 6.90
N GLU A 106 -8.10 -7.59 5.81
CA GLU A 106 -7.90 -8.99 5.42
C GLU A 106 -7.18 -9.81 6.51
N GLU A 107 -6.14 -9.25 7.13
CA GLU A 107 -5.45 -9.90 8.25
C GLU A 107 -6.39 -10.15 9.44
N LEU A 108 -7.22 -9.15 9.79
CA LEU A 108 -8.18 -9.29 10.87
C LEU A 108 -9.29 -10.28 10.54
N GLU A 109 -9.77 -10.28 9.29
CA GLU A 109 -10.77 -11.25 8.81
C GLU A 109 -10.23 -12.68 8.88
N LEU A 110 -8.96 -12.90 8.50
CA LEU A 110 -8.30 -14.20 8.64
C LEU A 110 -8.22 -14.66 10.10
N ARG A 111 -7.93 -13.75 11.03
CA ARG A 111 -7.92 -14.07 12.47
C ARG A 111 -9.32 -14.44 13.00
N LEU A 112 -10.38 -13.87 12.42
CA LEU A 112 -11.76 -14.21 12.77
C LEU A 112 -12.20 -15.54 12.14
N ASN A 113 -11.78 -15.81 10.90
CA ASN A 113 -12.19 -16.98 10.11
C ASN A 113 -11.23 -18.16 10.28
N LYS A 114 -10.86 -18.50 11.50
CA LYS A 114 -9.90 -19.57 11.86
C LYS A 114 -10.22 -20.98 11.30
N GLY A 115 -11.26 -21.13 10.50
CA GLY A 115 -11.69 -22.41 9.91
C GLY A 115 -11.37 -22.59 8.43
N GLU A 116 -11.03 -21.52 7.71
CA GLU A 116 -10.70 -21.61 6.28
C GLU A 116 -9.19 -21.57 6.07
N GLU A 117 -8.64 -22.68 5.57
CA GLU A 117 -7.20 -22.78 5.28
C GLU A 117 -6.82 -21.96 4.05
N TYR A 118 -7.76 -21.72 3.12
CA TYR A 118 -7.54 -21.02 1.85
C TYR A 118 -8.67 -20.02 1.57
N MET A 119 -8.31 -18.78 1.24
CA MET A 119 -9.26 -17.75 0.79
C MET A 119 -8.81 -17.18 -0.55
N PHE A 120 -9.75 -17.05 -1.50
CA PHE A 120 -9.45 -16.57 -2.85
C PHE A 120 -10.08 -15.22 -3.11
N SER A 121 -9.31 -14.29 -3.68
CA SER A 121 -9.77 -12.94 -4.00
C SER A 121 -8.98 -12.32 -5.15
N TYR A 122 -9.52 -11.24 -5.72
CA TYR A 122 -8.74 -10.35 -6.59
C TYR A 122 -8.14 -9.23 -5.76
N VAL A 123 -6.88 -8.88 -6.02
CA VAL A 123 -6.17 -7.82 -5.30
C VAL A 123 -5.40 -6.93 -6.26
N GLU A 124 -5.36 -5.65 -5.97
CA GLU A 124 -4.48 -4.70 -6.63
C GLU A 124 -3.18 -4.60 -5.82
N LEU A 125 -2.07 -4.91 -6.47
CA LEU A 125 -0.74 -4.73 -5.88
C LEU A 125 -0.08 -3.52 -6.52
N PRO A 126 0.62 -2.66 -5.75
CA PRO A 126 1.31 -1.50 -6.30
C PRO A 126 2.59 -1.89 -7.04
N ASP A 127 3.08 -0.97 -7.89
CA ASP A 127 4.48 -0.96 -8.28
C ASP A 127 5.33 -0.70 -7.05
N VAL A 128 6.44 -1.42 -6.88
CA VAL A 128 7.30 -1.28 -5.72
C VAL A 128 8.77 -1.43 -6.08
N PHE A 129 9.61 -0.51 -5.62
CA PHE A 129 11.06 -0.69 -5.67
C PHE A 129 11.49 -1.73 -4.65
N CYS A 130 12.25 -2.70 -5.10
CA CYS A 130 12.75 -3.78 -4.26
C CYS A 130 14.25 -3.95 -4.47
N TYR A 131 14.94 -4.31 -3.40
CA TYR A 131 16.24 -4.95 -3.50
C TYR A 131 16.02 -6.43 -3.68
N CYS A 132 16.51 -6.99 -4.79
CA CYS A 132 16.17 -8.32 -5.26
C CYS A 132 17.40 -9.21 -5.36
N GLY A 133 17.31 -10.41 -4.81
CA GLY A 133 18.31 -11.47 -5.00
C GLY A 133 17.65 -12.76 -5.50
N THR A 134 18.32 -13.47 -6.40
CA THR A 134 17.80 -14.71 -6.99
C THR A 134 18.73 -15.88 -6.66
N GLU A 135 18.16 -16.94 -6.07
CA GLU A 135 18.92 -18.15 -5.73
C GLU A 135 18.03 -19.40 -5.87
N SER A 136 18.67 -20.58 -5.88
CA SER A 136 17.98 -21.87 -5.87
C SER A 136 17.96 -22.43 -4.46
N PHE A 137 16.79 -22.86 -4.01
CA PHE A 137 16.52 -23.33 -2.66
C PHE A 137 15.97 -24.75 -2.68
N VAL A 138 16.28 -25.52 -1.66
CA VAL A 138 15.70 -26.86 -1.44
C VAL A 138 14.64 -26.78 -0.33
N THR A 139 14.89 -26.01 0.71
CA THR A 139 14.04 -25.91 1.89
C THR A 139 13.51 -24.49 2.12
N PRO A 140 12.36 -24.33 2.78
CA PRO A 140 11.87 -23.02 3.22
C PRO A 140 12.84 -22.29 4.15
N LYS A 141 13.61 -23.02 4.95
CA LYS A 141 14.61 -22.44 5.86
C LYS A 141 15.73 -21.72 5.11
N GLU A 142 16.18 -22.28 3.99
CA GLU A 142 17.19 -21.61 3.13
C GLU A 142 16.65 -20.29 2.57
N VAL A 143 15.36 -20.24 2.19
CA VAL A 143 14.70 -19.00 1.76
C VAL A 143 14.69 -17.96 2.89
N GLU A 144 14.39 -18.38 4.11
CA GLU A 144 14.38 -17.50 5.28
C GLU A 144 15.79 -16.95 5.57
N GLU A 145 16.81 -17.82 5.59
CA GLU A 145 18.20 -17.42 5.79
C GLU A 145 18.70 -16.45 4.70
N PHE A 146 18.34 -16.69 3.44
CA PHE A 146 18.67 -15.80 2.34
C PHE A 146 17.94 -14.46 2.46
N THR A 147 16.67 -14.47 2.85
CA THR A 147 15.88 -13.26 3.08
C THR A 147 16.49 -12.37 4.17
N ILE A 148 16.98 -13.00 5.26
CA ILE A 148 17.66 -12.27 6.34
C ILE A 148 18.94 -11.62 5.82
N ARG A 149 19.78 -12.35 5.08
CA ARG A 149 21.02 -11.82 4.51
C ARG A 149 20.78 -10.64 3.57
N LEU A 150 19.76 -10.71 2.69
CA LEU A 150 19.37 -9.59 1.84
C LEU A 150 18.89 -8.38 2.65
N ALA A 151 18.14 -8.62 3.73
CA ALA A 151 17.66 -7.53 4.58
C ALA A 151 18.81 -6.85 5.37
N GLU A 152 19.84 -7.61 5.78
CA GLU A 152 21.05 -7.07 6.40
C GLU A 152 21.85 -6.25 5.38
N GLU A 153 22.04 -6.75 4.16
CA GLU A 153 22.76 -6.07 3.10
C GLU A 153 22.13 -4.72 2.72
N ILE A 154 20.78 -4.64 2.69
CA ILE A 154 20.05 -3.37 2.50
C ILE A 154 20.45 -2.33 3.54
N ILE A 155 20.60 -2.74 4.81
CA ILE A 155 20.99 -1.87 5.91
C ILE A 155 22.43 -1.40 5.73
N ASP A 156 23.34 -2.32 5.39
CA ASP A 156 24.75 -2.04 5.19
C ASP A 156 25.00 -1.10 3.99
N MET A 157 24.17 -1.23 2.94
CA MET A 157 24.19 -0.33 1.78
C MET A 157 23.50 1.02 2.03
N GLY A 158 22.84 1.19 3.18
CA GLY A 158 22.17 2.45 3.54
C GLY A 158 20.82 2.69 2.83
N TYR A 159 20.20 1.66 2.25
CA TYR A 159 18.85 1.78 1.73
C TYR A 159 17.83 1.87 2.85
N THR A 160 16.79 2.68 2.64
CA THR A 160 15.64 2.73 3.54
C THR A 160 14.65 1.66 3.13
N ARG A 161 14.29 0.79 4.07
CA ARG A 161 13.26 -0.21 3.84
C ARG A 161 11.88 0.44 3.74
N PHE A 162 11.08 0.04 2.75
CA PHE A 162 9.70 0.47 2.62
C PHE A 162 8.79 -0.37 3.53
N PRO A 163 8.32 0.16 4.68
CA PRO A 163 7.68 -0.64 5.71
C PRO A 163 6.25 -1.05 5.37
N TYR A 164 5.66 -0.43 4.34
CA TYR A 164 4.25 -0.60 4.00
C TYR A 164 3.99 -1.77 3.04
N GLU A 165 5.05 -2.33 2.43
CA GLU A 165 4.95 -3.51 1.61
C GLU A 165 5.69 -4.67 2.27
N PRO A 166 5.05 -5.86 2.36
CA PRO A 166 5.70 -7.04 2.89
C PRO A 166 6.80 -7.55 1.96
N ILE A 167 7.77 -8.26 2.51
CA ILE A 167 8.73 -9.03 1.73
C ILE A 167 7.98 -10.11 0.97
N PHE A 168 8.37 -10.35 -0.28
CA PHE A 168 7.77 -11.39 -1.09
C PHE A 168 8.82 -12.10 -1.94
N SER A 169 8.46 -13.27 -2.44
CA SER A 169 9.26 -13.96 -3.45
C SER A 169 8.49 -14.14 -4.74
N ILE A 170 9.18 -14.03 -5.87
CA ILE A 170 8.68 -14.43 -7.18
C ILE A 170 9.14 -15.87 -7.39
N ARG A 171 8.17 -16.78 -7.55
CA ARG A 171 8.39 -18.21 -7.64
C ARG A 171 8.32 -18.67 -9.08
N TYR A 172 9.40 -19.24 -9.55
CA TYR A 172 9.50 -19.85 -10.87
C TYR A 172 9.08 -21.33 -10.81
N ASP A 173 8.59 -21.87 -11.91
CA ASP A 173 8.26 -23.31 -12.06
C ASP A 173 7.25 -23.87 -11.06
N THR A 174 6.29 -23.04 -10.63
CA THR A 174 5.27 -23.46 -9.64
C THR A 174 4.18 -24.38 -10.21
N ARG A 175 4.08 -24.51 -11.55
CA ARG A 175 3.13 -25.40 -12.23
C ARG A 175 3.58 -26.86 -12.19
N ASP A 176 4.88 -27.10 -12.23
CA ASP A 176 5.39 -28.44 -12.24
C ASP A 176 5.23 -29.08 -10.87
N LYS A 177 4.36 -30.10 -10.80
CA LYS A 177 4.29 -30.94 -9.60
C LYS A 177 5.68 -31.52 -9.36
N ARG A 178 6.22 -31.27 -8.19
CA ARG A 178 7.46 -31.93 -7.72
C ARG A 178 7.15 -33.40 -7.44
N GLN A 179 7.01 -34.21 -8.51
CA GLN A 179 6.67 -35.62 -8.37
C GLN A 179 7.73 -36.33 -7.55
N GLY A 180 7.42 -36.52 -6.26
CA GLY A 180 8.14 -37.45 -5.38
C GLY A 180 9.51 -37.00 -4.86
N ASP A 181 10.07 -35.90 -5.33
CA ASP A 181 11.41 -35.46 -4.94
C ASP A 181 11.31 -34.15 -4.11
N LYS A 182 11.28 -34.31 -2.78
CA LYS A 182 11.27 -33.22 -1.83
C LYS A 182 12.56 -32.38 -1.85
N ASP A 183 13.63 -32.96 -2.39
CA ASP A 183 14.97 -32.40 -2.41
C ASP A 183 15.29 -31.71 -3.75
N LYS A 184 14.31 -31.64 -4.69
CA LYS A 184 14.49 -30.94 -5.95
C LYS A 184 14.55 -29.43 -5.69
N PRO A 185 15.66 -28.75 -6.05
CA PRO A 185 15.77 -27.32 -5.86
C PRO A 185 14.73 -26.56 -6.72
N TYR A 186 14.32 -25.40 -6.26
CA TYR A 186 13.51 -24.45 -7.01
C TYR A 186 14.15 -23.06 -6.97
N THR A 187 14.00 -22.32 -8.04
CA THR A 187 14.51 -20.96 -8.13
C THR A 187 13.45 -19.96 -7.67
N ALA A 188 13.87 -19.01 -6.86
CA ALA A 188 13.03 -17.88 -6.47
C ALA A 188 13.85 -16.60 -6.41
N LYS A 189 13.21 -15.48 -6.82
CA LYS A 189 13.70 -14.13 -6.60
C LYS A 189 13.07 -13.62 -5.31
N ILE A 190 13.88 -13.28 -4.32
CA ILE A 190 13.45 -12.65 -3.08
C ILE A 190 13.46 -11.15 -3.28
N CYS A 191 12.35 -10.50 -2.97
CA CYS A 191 12.14 -9.06 -3.15
C CYS A 191 11.90 -8.41 -1.79
N VAL A 192 12.82 -7.56 -1.38
CA VAL A 192 12.72 -6.76 -0.15
C VAL A 192 12.37 -5.33 -0.52
N PRO A 193 11.16 -4.84 -0.22
CA PRO A 193 10.73 -3.49 -0.56
C PRO A 193 11.60 -2.42 0.08
N ILE A 194 12.01 -1.44 -0.74
CA ILE A 194 12.79 -0.27 -0.33
C ILE A 194 12.08 1.01 -0.76
N GLU A 195 12.41 2.13 -0.12
CA GLU A 195 11.98 3.44 -0.61
C GLU A 195 12.69 3.75 -1.94
N GLU A 196 12.09 4.65 -2.73
CA GLU A 196 12.66 5.08 -4.01
C GLU A 196 14.12 5.50 -3.85
N VAL A 197 14.99 4.97 -4.70
CA VAL A 197 16.42 5.21 -4.64
C VAL A 197 16.73 6.67 -4.96
N ARG A 198 17.07 7.43 -3.93
CA ARG A 198 17.78 8.72 -4.10
C ARG A 198 19.25 8.39 -4.11
N ASP A 199 19.94 8.74 -5.21
CA ASP A 199 21.38 8.53 -5.43
C ASP A 199 22.17 8.10 -4.18
N VAL A 200 22.41 6.81 -4.03
CA VAL A 200 23.29 6.30 -2.98
C VAL A 200 24.72 6.64 -3.41
N CYS A 201 25.28 7.71 -2.83
CA CYS A 201 26.68 8.07 -3.04
C CYS A 201 27.59 6.98 -2.46
N GLY A 202 28.29 6.29 -3.35
CA GLY A 202 29.55 5.62 -3.07
C GLY A 202 29.44 4.29 -2.31
N SER A 203 29.23 3.21 -3.03
CA SER A 203 29.70 1.90 -2.58
C SER A 203 30.85 1.45 -3.48
N ASP A 204 32.08 1.69 -3.04
CA ASP A 204 33.21 0.98 -3.59
C ASP A 204 33.04 -0.51 -3.29
N GLU A 205 32.99 -1.33 -4.35
CA GLU A 205 33.18 -2.78 -4.40
C GLU A 205 32.61 -3.61 -3.20
N ILE A 206 31.29 -3.57 -2.99
CA ILE A 206 30.62 -4.64 -2.25
C ILE A 206 30.22 -5.69 -3.29
N ASP A 207 30.61 -6.94 -3.07
CA ASP A 207 30.17 -8.09 -3.86
C ASP A 207 28.68 -8.34 -3.54
N ALA A 208 27.81 -7.54 -4.18
CA ALA A 208 26.41 -7.43 -3.84
C ALA A 208 25.65 -8.72 -4.21
N MET A 209 24.86 -9.29 -3.29
CA MET A 209 24.01 -10.47 -3.55
C MET A 209 22.79 -10.13 -4.37
N GLY A 210 22.40 -8.86 -4.42
CA GLY A 210 21.18 -8.41 -5.09
C GLY A 210 21.34 -7.12 -5.88
N GLU A 211 20.25 -6.71 -6.51
CA GLU A 211 20.13 -5.47 -7.28
C GLU A 211 18.79 -4.78 -7.05
N VAL A 212 18.73 -3.49 -7.34
CA VAL A 212 17.48 -2.71 -7.22
C VAL A 212 16.65 -2.86 -8.48
N GLU A 213 15.41 -3.30 -8.32
CA GLU A 213 14.45 -3.45 -9.42
C GLU A 213 13.12 -2.78 -9.07
N LEU A 214 12.43 -2.24 -10.09
CA LEU A 214 11.03 -1.86 -10.00
C LEU A 214 10.15 -3.07 -10.34
N ILE A 215 9.48 -3.62 -9.33
CA ILE A 215 8.57 -4.74 -9.52
C ILE A 215 7.17 -4.21 -9.84
N GLN A 216 6.69 -4.56 -11.03
CA GLN A 216 5.41 -4.08 -11.57
C GLN A 216 4.23 -4.56 -10.75
N GLY A 217 3.34 -3.66 -10.38
CA GLY A 217 2.05 -3.96 -9.77
C GLY A 217 0.96 -4.31 -10.79
N GLY A 218 -0.28 -4.29 -10.35
CA GLY A 218 -1.45 -4.52 -11.19
C GLY A 218 -2.52 -5.36 -10.51
N SER A 219 -3.43 -5.93 -11.31
CA SER A 219 -4.53 -6.75 -10.84
C SER A 219 -4.11 -8.22 -10.80
N PHE A 220 -4.25 -8.84 -9.63
CA PHE A 220 -3.83 -10.22 -9.37
C PHE A 220 -5.02 -11.04 -8.88
N PHE A 221 -5.12 -12.28 -9.35
CA PHE A 221 -5.87 -13.30 -8.64
C PHE A 221 -5.00 -13.85 -7.52
N SER A 222 -5.54 -13.99 -6.33
CA SER A 222 -4.78 -14.36 -5.15
C SER A 222 -5.46 -15.41 -4.29
N MET A 223 -4.63 -16.15 -3.57
CA MET A 223 -5.01 -17.11 -2.54
C MET A 223 -4.28 -16.74 -1.25
N LEU A 224 -5.02 -16.46 -0.19
CA LEU A 224 -4.46 -16.43 1.16
C LEU A 224 -4.42 -17.86 1.70
N TYR A 225 -3.28 -18.20 2.28
CA TYR A 225 -3.03 -19.47 2.95
C TYR A 225 -2.64 -19.23 4.39
N HIS A 226 -3.36 -19.88 5.31
CA HIS A 226 -3.08 -19.85 6.74
C HIS A 226 -2.45 -21.17 7.16
N GLY A 227 -1.17 -21.14 7.49
CA GLY A 227 -0.42 -22.30 7.95
C GLY A 227 1.08 -22.21 7.66
N GLY A 228 1.83 -23.01 8.39
CA GLY A 228 3.29 -23.03 8.29
C GLY A 228 3.84 -23.97 7.23
N TYR A 229 5.15 -23.90 7.05
CA TYR A 229 5.91 -24.76 6.14
C TYR A 229 6.05 -26.21 6.62
N SER A 230 5.68 -26.52 7.86
CA SER A 230 5.89 -27.83 8.49
C SER A 230 4.92 -28.90 8.03
N LYS A 231 3.89 -28.56 7.27
CA LYS A 231 2.96 -29.54 6.72
C LYS A 231 3.66 -30.42 5.68
N PRO A 232 3.43 -31.74 5.71
CA PRO A 232 3.96 -32.63 4.70
C PRO A 232 3.55 -32.18 3.30
N ASP A 233 4.50 -32.17 2.37
CA ASP A 233 4.27 -31.80 0.97
C ASP A 233 3.67 -30.40 0.78
N TYR A 234 4.07 -29.45 1.67
CA TYR A 234 3.61 -28.05 1.67
C TYR A 234 3.56 -27.44 0.27
N PHE A 235 4.66 -27.58 -0.49
CA PHE A 235 4.79 -26.96 -1.79
C PHE A 235 3.70 -27.44 -2.78
N ASN A 236 3.57 -28.75 -2.94
CA ASN A 236 2.61 -29.32 -3.88
C ASN A 236 1.16 -29.06 -3.45
N ASN A 237 0.88 -29.11 -2.16
CA ASN A 237 -0.47 -28.89 -1.65
C ASN A 237 -0.90 -27.43 -1.81
N VAL A 238 -0.06 -26.47 -1.46
CA VAL A 238 -0.41 -25.05 -1.51
C VAL A 238 -0.46 -24.54 -2.95
N PHE A 239 0.62 -24.76 -3.72
CA PHE A 239 0.61 -24.33 -5.13
C PHE A 239 -0.35 -25.16 -5.98
N GLY A 240 -0.50 -26.46 -5.72
CA GLY A 240 -1.50 -27.29 -6.37
C GLY A 240 -2.92 -26.72 -6.20
N ARG A 241 -3.27 -26.32 -4.97
CA ARG A 241 -4.57 -25.71 -4.66
C ARG A 241 -4.79 -24.39 -5.37
N PHE A 242 -3.73 -23.57 -5.48
CA PHE A 242 -3.78 -22.30 -6.21
C PHE A 242 -4.04 -22.51 -7.70
N TRP A 243 -3.30 -23.46 -8.33
CA TRP A 243 -3.45 -23.79 -9.76
C TRP A 243 -4.79 -24.44 -10.07
N GLU A 244 -5.29 -25.36 -9.22
CA GLU A 244 -6.63 -25.95 -9.37
C GLU A 244 -7.74 -24.91 -9.38
N GLU A 245 -7.65 -23.88 -8.53
CA GLU A 245 -8.66 -22.83 -8.47
C GLU A 245 -8.60 -21.89 -9.69
N LEU A 246 -7.41 -21.60 -10.21
CA LEU A 246 -7.22 -20.86 -11.46
C LEU A 246 -7.83 -21.61 -12.65
N GLU A 247 -7.58 -22.91 -12.77
CA GLU A 247 -8.17 -23.76 -13.82
C GLU A 247 -9.68 -23.83 -13.71
N LYS A 248 -10.22 -24.01 -12.51
CA LYS A 248 -11.66 -24.06 -12.26
C LYS A 248 -12.38 -22.77 -12.67
N ARG A 249 -11.69 -21.63 -12.59
CA ARG A 249 -12.22 -20.31 -12.98
C ARG A 249 -11.89 -19.93 -14.43
N ASP A 250 -11.21 -20.79 -15.16
CA ASP A 250 -10.75 -20.53 -16.54
C ASP A 250 -9.89 -19.25 -16.66
N LEU A 251 -9.03 -19.03 -15.65
CA LEU A 251 -8.16 -17.86 -15.59
C LEU A 251 -6.80 -18.19 -16.23
N LYS A 252 -6.41 -17.36 -17.20
CA LYS A 252 -5.11 -17.47 -17.85
C LYS A 252 -4.07 -16.63 -17.13
N VAL A 253 -3.09 -17.30 -16.54
CA VAL A 253 -1.98 -16.65 -15.84
C VAL A 253 -0.95 -16.10 -16.83
N ILE A 254 -0.58 -14.84 -16.65
CA ILE A 254 0.37 -14.09 -17.50
C ILE A 254 1.63 -13.63 -16.76
N SER A 255 1.80 -13.99 -15.49
CA SER A 255 3.00 -13.69 -14.69
C SER A 255 3.47 -14.90 -13.90
N GLU A 256 4.66 -14.80 -13.30
CA GLU A 256 5.09 -15.72 -12.27
C GLU A 256 4.29 -15.52 -10.97
N VAL A 257 4.26 -16.54 -10.11
CA VAL A 257 3.54 -16.47 -8.84
C VAL A 257 4.37 -15.71 -7.80
N ARG A 258 3.75 -14.71 -7.18
CA ARG A 258 4.30 -14.05 -5.99
C ARG A 258 3.85 -14.77 -4.73
N ALA A 259 4.77 -15.08 -3.85
CA ALA A 259 4.48 -15.55 -2.50
C ALA A 259 4.82 -14.42 -1.52
N ILE A 260 3.78 -13.76 -1.01
CA ILE A 260 3.87 -12.56 -0.19
C ILE A 260 3.69 -12.95 1.27
N ALA A 261 4.64 -12.58 2.11
CA ALA A 261 4.64 -12.89 3.53
C ALA A 261 3.81 -11.85 4.31
N ILE A 262 2.53 -12.13 4.54
CA ILE A 262 1.63 -11.21 5.27
C ILE A 262 1.91 -11.27 6.78
N VAL A 263 2.02 -12.48 7.32
CA VAL A 263 2.38 -12.75 8.73
C VAL A 263 3.48 -13.81 8.73
N ALA A 264 4.71 -13.42 9.07
CA ALA A 264 5.88 -14.28 9.01
C ALA A 264 6.96 -13.78 10.00
N PRO A 265 7.98 -14.59 10.36
CA PRO A 265 8.98 -14.26 11.38
C PRO A 265 9.72 -12.95 11.12
N TYR A 266 10.00 -12.63 9.86
CA TYR A 266 10.74 -11.41 9.47
C TYR A 266 9.87 -10.14 9.42
N VAL A 267 8.61 -10.21 9.87
CA VAL A 267 7.72 -9.05 10.02
C VAL A 267 7.79 -8.49 11.47
N GLY A 268 8.72 -9.00 12.29
CA GLY A 268 9.01 -8.46 13.62
C GLY A 268 8.08 -8.94 14.73
N LEU A 269 7.36 -10.04 14.50
CA LEU A 269 6.45 -10.66 15.48
C LEU A 269 6.99 -12.04 15.86
N ASP A 270 6.96 -12.36 17.15
CA ASP A 270 7.18 -13.72 17.67
C ASP A 270 5.91 -14.54 17.41
N ILE A 271 5.87 -15.21 16.27
CA ILE A 271 4.68 -15.91 15.76
C ILE A 271 5.02 -17.37 15.58
N GLU A 272 4.15 -18.23 16.09
CA GLU A 272 4.26 -19.66 15.87
C GLU A 272 4.14 -20.00 14.38
N PRO A 273 4.93 -20.95 13.84
CA PRO A 273 4.91 -21.28 12.41
C PRO A 273 3.53 -21.66 11.87
N ASN A 274 2.64 -22.18 12.69
CA ASN A 274 1.28 -22.54 12.31
C ASN A 274 0.36 -21.32 12.10
N ASP A 275 0.76 -20.16 12.60
CA ASP A 275 0.02 -18.90 12.46
C ASP A 275 0.54 -18.03 11.31
N TYR A 276 1.49 -18.52 10.51
CA TYR A 276 1.97 -17.81 9.33
C TYR A 276 0.84 -17.65 8.31
N VAL A 277 0.83 -16.49 7.66
CA VAL A 277 -0.11 -16.18 6.58
C VAL A 277 0.66 -15.73 5.35
N PHE A 278 0.43 -16.43 4.24
CA PHE A 278 0.99 -16.09 2.94
C PHE A 278 -0.10 -15.77 1.94
N ARG A 279 0.18 -14.83 1.07
CA ARG A 279 -0.62 -14.59 -0.14
C ARG A 279 0.17 -15.11 -1.34
N PHE A 280 -0.46 -16.01 -2.10
CA PHE A 280 0.02 -16.42 -3.42
C PHE A 280 -0.79 -15.65 -4.45
N ALA A 281 -0.12 -14.96 -5.37
CA ALA A 281 -0.79 -14.09 -6.32
C ALA A 281 -0.15 -14.17 -7.70
N ALA A 282 -0.96 -14.18 -8.75
CA ALA A 282 -0.52 -14.13 -10.13
C ALA A 282 -1.41 -13.19 -10.94
N MET A 283 -0.82 -12.47 -11.90
CA MET A 283 -1.60 -11.69 -12.86
C MET A 283 -2.37 -12.63 -13.78
N VAL A 284 -3.63 -12.29 -14.04
CA VAL A 284 -4.52 -13.07 -14.89
C VAL A 284 -5.17 -12.19 -15.97
N GLU A 285 -5.46 -12.83 -17.12
CA GLU A 285 -6.29 -12.29 -18.20
C GLU A 285 -7.71 -12.81 -18.09
#